data_845cec96dcb46ed4ca4fcad6e1a13704
#
_entry.id   845cec96dcb46ed4ca4fcad6e1a13704
#
_cell.length_a   1.000
_cell.length_b   1.000
_cell.length_c   1.000
_cell.angle_alpha   90.00
_cell.angle_beta   90.00
_cell.angle_gamma   90.00
#
_symmetry.space_group_name_H-M   'P 1'
#
loop_
_entity.id
_entity.type
_entity.pdbx_description
1 polymer ?
#
loop_
_entity_poly.entity_id
_entity_poly.type
_entity_poly.pdbx_seq_one_letter_code
_entity_poly.pdbx_strand_id
1 'polypeptide(L)'
;MDAIVEAALRKWPRVPHCWGWLALDARGDWYMRDERVQAAGPFPRVKGSVIRHDKLREFIHRNYEDDAEGAWFFQNGPQRVYVELEAAPWVWRVERADGGARVHAHTGRQARPRSSWLDESGRLFLDTDIGFGIVHSLDMGDAADAVESGAWAPQPLAFEQMPARFGFQRAPRPQGA
;
A
#
# COMPACT_ATOMS: atom_id res chain seq x y z
N MET A 1 6.65 -12.50 6.60
CA MET A 1 7.72 -12.96 5.65
C MET A 1 7.76 -14.49 5.60
N ASP A 2 7.91 -15.07 4.40
CA ASP A 2 7.97 -16.53 4.24
C ASP A 2 9.32 -17.09 4.71
N ALA A 3 9.35 -18.29 5.32
CA ALA A 3 10.58 -18.91 5.84
C ALA A 3 11.67 -19.12 4.76
N ILE A 4 11.28 -19.40 3.51
CA ILE A 4 12.20 -19.53 2.38
C ILE A 4 12.89 -18.20 2.05
N VAL A 5 12.19 -17.09 2.22
CA VAL A 5 12.71 -15.72 2.01
C VAL A 5 13.72 -15.38 3.11
N GLU A 6 13.41 -15.69 4.37
CA GLU A 6 14.34 -15.51 5.49
C GLU A 6 15.62 -16.33 5.32
N ALA A 7 15.50 -17.57 4.83
CA ALA A 7 16.67 -18.39 4.53
C ALA A 7 17.54 -17.79 3.42
N ALA A 8 16.91 -17.23 2.37
CA ALA A 8 17.62 -16.58 1.28
C ALA A 8 18.35 -15.30 1.74
N LEU A 9 17.72 -14.49 2.61
CA LEU A 9 18.35 -13.30 3.21
C LEU A 9 19.62 -13.67 4.01
N ARG A 10 19.55 -14.74 4.81
CA ARG A 10 20.72 -15.22 5.56
C ARG A 10 21.86 -15.69 4.65
N LYS A 11 21.52 -16.32 3.52
CA LYS A 11 22.50 -16.87 2.58
C LYS A 11 23.14 -15.78 1.69
N TRP A 12 22.36 -14.77 1.28
CA TRP A 12 22.80 -13.70 0.36
C TRP A 12 22.44 -12.30 0.89
N PRO A 13 23.11 -11.81 1.94
CA PRO A 13 22.71 -10.56 2.63
C PRO A 13 23.05 -9.27 1.87
N ARG A 14 23.76 -9.33 0.75
CA ARG A 14 24.23 -8.15 0.00
C ARG A 14 23.74 -8.09 -1.44
N VAL A 15 22.52 -8.53 -1.69
CA VAL A 15 21.91 -8.40 -3.02
C VAL A 15 21.46 -6.95 -3.22
N PRO A 16 21.81 -6.29 -4.34
CA PRO A 16 21.33 -4.94 -4.64
C PRO A 16 19.81 -4.86 -4.66
N HIS A 17 19.27 -3.78 -4.11
CA HIS A 17 17.82 -3.53 -4.11
C HIS A 17 17.34 -3.00 -5.45
N CYS A 18 16.04 -3.18 -5.76
CA CYS A 18 15.38 -2.66 -6.94
C CYS A 18 14.47 -1.49 -6.59
N TRP A 19 14.50 -0.45 -7.43
CA TRP A 19 13.73 0.79 -7.28
C TRP A 19 12.95 1.07 -8.55
N GLY A 20 11.68 1.50 -8.40
CA GLY A 20 10.83 1.87 -9.53
C GLY A 20 10.27 0.70 -10.37
N TRP A 21 10.57 -0.56 -10.04
CA TRP A 21 10.11 -1.74 -10.79
C TRP A 21 8.74 -2.25 -10.39
N LEU A 22 8.28 -1.91 -9.19
CA LEU A 22 7.01 -2.36 -8.64
C LEU A 22 6.21 -1.17 -8.13
N ALA A 23 4.92 -1.17 -8.40
CA ALA A 23 4.01 -0.12 -7.95
C ALA A 23 2.66 -0.68 -7.50
N LEU A 24 2.01 0.03 -6.56
CA LEU A 24 0.68 -0.27 -6.04
C LEU A 24 -0.23 0.93 -6.29
N ASP A 25 -1.36 0.72 -6.96
CA ASP A 25 -2.32 1.79 -7.19
C ASP A 25 -3.34 1.94 -6.05
N ALA A 26 -4.15 2.99 -6.13
CA ALA A 26 -5.19 3.31 -5.14
C ALA A 26 -6.34 2.29 -5.09
N ARG A 27 -6.34 1.28 -5.96
CA ARG A 27 -7.32 0.19 -6.01
C ARG A 27 -6.75 -1.15 -5.54
N GLY A 28 -5.47 -1.19 -5.16
CA GLY A 28 -4.81 -2.42 -4.72
C GLY A 28 -4.26 -3.29 -5.85
N ASP A 29 -4.21 -2.75 -7.07
CA ASP A 29 -3.61 -3.44 -8.21
C ASP A 29 -2.10 -3.21 -8.23
N TRP A 30 -1.36 -4.30 -8.47
CA TRP A 30 0.10 -4.31 -8.58
C TRP A 30 0.54 -4.15 -10.03
N TYR A 31 1.56 -3.33 -10.26
CA TYR A 31 2.11 -3.05 -11.58
C TYR A 31 3.60 -3.32 -11.65
N MET A 32 4.02 -4.04 -12.71
CA MET A 32 5.42 -4.15 -13.09
C MET A 32 5.78 -2.98 -13.99
N ARG A 33 6.92 -2.33 -13.71
CA ARG A 33 7.42 -1.15 -14.41
C ARG A 33 8.85 -1.39 -14.86
N ASP A 34 9.03 -1.93 -16.08
CA ASP A 34 10.34 -2.11 -16.69
C ASP A 34 11.00 -0.75 -17.03
N GLU A 35 12.22 -0.78 -17.50
CA GLU A 35 12.99 0.43 -17.82
C GLU A 35 12.29 1.33 -18.86
N ARG A 36 11.54 0.75 -19.81
CA ARG A 36 10.78 1.52 -20.82
C ARG A 36 9.62 2.26 -20.17
N VAL A 37 8.91 1.60 -19.28
CA VAL A 37 7.80 2.22 -18.52
C VAL A 37 8.33 3.32 -17.61
N GLN A 38 9.44 3.10 -16.92
CA GLN A 38 10.06 4.09 -16.06
C GLN A 38 10.53 5.31 -16.87
N ALA A 39 11.15 5.09 -18.03
CA ALA A 39 11.59 6.17 -18.93
C ALA A 39 10.42 6.95 -19.54
N ALA A 40 9.24 6.31 -19.74
CA ALA A 40 8.04 6.97 -20.27
C ALA A 40 7.39 7.93 -19.27
N GLY A 41 7.66 7.81 -17.99
CA GLY A 41 7.17 8.75 -16.98
C GLY A 41 6.95 8.16 -15.59
N PRO A 42 6.67 9.03 -14.60
CA PRO A 42 6.50 8.62 -13.21
C PRO A 42 5.16 7.90 -12.99
N PHE A 43 5.13 7.03 -11.99
CA PHE A 43 3.90 6.48 -11.44
C PHE A 43 3.15 7.56 -10.62
N PRO A 44 1.81 7.63 -10.65
CA PRO A 44 0.87 6.73 -11.33
C PRO A 44 0.49 7.17 -12.76
N ARG A 45 1.08 8.24 -13.29
CA ARG A 45 0.75 8.74 -14.64
C ARG A 45 1.06 7.71 -15.73
N VAL A 46 2.16 6.96 -15.57
CA VAL A 46 2.50 5.81 -16.41
C VAL A 46 2.58 4.58 -15.51
N LYS A 47 1.52 3.74 -15.54
CA LYS A 47 1.38 2.62 -14.59
C LYS A 47 2.26 1.41 -14.93
N GLY A 48 2.32 1.02 -16.20
CA GLY A 48 3.00 -0.20 -16.62
C GLY A 48 2.04 -1.40 -16.77
N SER A 49 2.57 -2.61 -16.60
CA SER A 49 1.82 -3.84 -16.78
C SER A 49 1.23 -4.34 -15.46
N VAL A 50 -0.09 -4.53 -15.41
CA VAL A 50 -0.75 -5.08 -14.23
C VAL A 50 -0.33 -6.53 -13.99
N ILE A 51 0.01 -6.87 -12.76
CA ILE A 51 0.35 -8.23 -12.34
C ILE A 51 -0.95 -9.02 -12.10
N ARG A 52 -1.27 -9.93 -13.05
CA ARG A 52 -2.49 -10.75 -13.01
C ARG A 52 -2.28 -12.16 -12.46
N HIS A 53 -1.03 -12.58 -12.30
CA HIS A 53 -0.69 -13.93 -11.84
C HIS A 53 -0.94 -14.06 -10.34
N ASP A 54 -1.95 -14.85 -9.96
CA ASP A 54 -2.42 -14.94 -8.56
C ASP A 54 -1.33 -15.37 -7.59
N LYS A 55 -0.57 -16.42 -7.90
CA LYS A 55 0.52 -16.89 -7.03
C LYS A 55 1.62 -15.84 -6.80
N LEU A 56 1.89 -15.00 -7.80
CA LEU A 56 2.84 -13.90 -7.65
C LEU A 56 2.26 -12.80 -6.76
N ARG A 57 0.99 -12.44 -6.94
CA ARG A 57 0.33 -11.47 -6.06
C ARG A 57 0.31 -11.96 -4.60
N GLU A 58 -0.08 -13.22 -4.38
CA GLU A 58 -0.07 -13.83 -3.04
C GLU A 58 1.33 -13.83 -2.43
N PHE A 59 2.37 -14.11 -3.23
CA PHE A 59 3.75 -14.07 -2.76
C PHE A 59 4.19 -12.64 -2.40
N ILE A 60 3.84 -11.64 -3.21
CA ILE A 60 4.04 -10.22 -2.87
C ILE A 60 3.33 -9.89 -1.56
N HIS A 61 2.05 -10.24 -1.41
CA HIS A 61 1.23 -9.92 -0.24
C HIS A 61 1.80 -10.47 1.06
N ARG A 62 2.37 -11.69 1.04
CA ARG A 62 2.97 -12.31 2.24
C ARG A 62 4.32 -11.73 2.63
N ASN A 63 5.00 -11.09 1.69
CA ASN A 63 6.35 -10.55 1.86
C ASN A 63 6.41 -9.03 1.62
N TYR A 64 5.31 -8.33 1.90
CA TYR A 64 5.14 -6.89 1.77
C TYR A 64 5.31 -6.22 3.13
N GLU A 65 6.34 -5.40 3.27
CA GLU A 65 6.79 -4.80 4.53
C GLU A 65 7.34 -3.40 4.29
N ASP A 66 7.57 -2.64 5.35
CA ASP A 66 8.25 -1.35 5.33
C ASP A 66 9.62 -1.43 6.04
N ASP A 67 10.48 -0.47 5.73
CA ASP A 67 11.73 -0.25 6.44
C ASP A 67 11.61 0.89 7.48
N ALA A 68 12.70 1.15 8.19
CA ALA A 68 12.75 2.16 9.25
C ALA A 68 12.50 3.60 8.74
N GLU A 69 12.69 3.85 7.45
CA GLU A 69 12.44 5.14 6.79
C GLU A 69 11.02 5.25 6.22
N GLY A 70 10.18 4.22 6.39
CA GLY A 70 8.81 4.17 5.87
C GLY A 70 8.73 3.90 4.36
N ALA A 71 9.79 3.39 3.76
CA ALA A 71 9.79 2.92 2.39
C ALA A 71 9.28 1.48 2.32
N TRP A 72 8.18 1.27 1.62
CA TRP A 72 7.55 -0.05 1.48
C TRP A 72 8.22 -0.86 0.38
N PHE A 73 8.38 -2.15 0.62
CA PHE A 73 9.03 -3.07 -0.32
C PHE A 73 8.38 -4.46 -0.30
N PHE A 74 8.56 -5.15 -1.40
CA PHE A 74 8.35 -6.58 -1.51
C PHE A 74 9.69 -7.29 -1.35
N GLN A 75 9.79 -8.19 -0.37
CA GLN A 75 10.98 -9.00 -0.16
C GLN A 75 10.99 -10.18 -1.14
N ASN A 76 11.72 -10.04 -2.23
CA ASN A 76 11.88 -11.08 -3.26
C ASN A 76 13.13 -11.92 -2.97
N GLY A 77 12.99 -12.96 -2.16
CA GLY A 77 14.16 -13.70 -1.68
C GLY A 77 15.12 -12.76 -0.94
N PRO A 78 16.41 -12.68 -1.33
CA PRO A 78 17.36 -11.79 -0.68
C PRO A 78 17.27 -10.33 -1.13
N GLN A 79 16.49 -10.03 -2.18
CA GLN A 79 16.38 -8.71 -2.78
C GLN A 79 15.13 -7.97 -2.30
N ARG A 80 15.27 -6.70 -1.92
CA ARG A 80 14.14 -5.79 -1.74
C ARG A 80 13.77 -5.14 -3.06
N VAL A 81 12.50 -5.20 -3.41
CA VAL A 81 11.90 -4.48 -4.53
C VAL A 81 11.02 -3.38 -3.94
N TYR A 82 11.50 -2.15 -3.94
CA TYR A 82 10.78 -1.02 -3.37
C TYR A 82 9.58 -0.64 -4.22
N VAL A 83 8.49 -0.27 -3.55
CA VAL A 83 7.17 -0.07 -4.15
C VAL A 83 6.87 1.42 -4.30
N GLU A 84 6.53 1.86 -5.50
CA GLU A 84 5.93 3.17 -5.72
C GLU A 84 4.43 3.11 -5.40
N LEU A 85 3.92 4.05 -4.60
CA LEU A 85 2.55 4.09 -4.12
C LEU A 85 1.76 5.22 -4.78
N GLU A 86 0.60 4.92 -5.36
CA GLU A 86 -0.29 5.96 -5.88
C GLU A 86 -0.89 6.79 -4.73
N ALA A 87 -1.32 6.14 -3.66
CA ALA A 87 -1.98 6.82 -2.54
C ALA A 87 -1.29 6.53 -1.20
N ALA A 88 -1.34 5.31 -0.73
CA ALA A 88 -0.89 4.90 0.59
C ALA A 88 -0.44 3.43 0.58
N PRO A 89 0.27 2.96 1.63
CA PRO A 89 0.75 1.57 1.68
C PRO A 89 -0.35 0.51 1.67
N TRP A 90 -1.48 0.80 2.29
CA TRP A 90 -2.62 -0.10 2.31
C TRP A 90 -3.78 0.42 1.47
N VAL A 91 -4.53 -0.50 0.87
CA VAL A 91 -5.83 -0.23 0.26
C VAL A 91 -6.85 -1.04 1.04
N TRP A 92 -7.76 -0.34 1.69
CA TRP A 92 -8.76 -0.94 2.57
C TRP A 92 -10.00 -1.35 1.79
N ARG A 93 -10.41 -2.60 1.97
CA ARG A 93 -11.72 -3.07 1.62
C ARG A 93 -12.62 -2.94 2.84
N VAL A 94 -13.80 -2.43 2.62
CA VAL A 94 -14.79 -2.17 3.66
C VAL A 94 -16.05 -2.93 3.33
N GLU A 95 -16.54 -3.70 4.29
CA GLU A 95 -17.76 -4.48 4.17
C GLU A 95 -18.66 -4.17 5.35
N ARG A 96 -19.96 -4.05 5.08
CA ARG A 96 -20.95 -3.96 6.15
C ARG A 96 -20.96 -5.25 6.97
N ALA A 97 -20.99 -5.11 8.29
CA ALA A 97 -21.05 -6.22 9.23
C ALA A 97 -22.04 -5.90 10.36
N ASP A 98 -22.52 -6.95 11.04
CA ASP A 98 -23.36 -6.79 12.22
C ASP A 98 -22.60 -5.99 13.30
N GLY A 99 -23.12 -4.80 13.61
CA GLY A 99 -22.52 -3.89 14.59
C GLY A 99 -21.46 -2.93 14.03
N GLY A 100 -21.32 -2.78 12.69
CA GLY A 100 -20.42 -1.78 12.09
C GLY A 100 -19.81 -2.19 10.76
N ALA A 101 -18.60 -1.73 10.51
CA ALA A 101 -17.85 -2.03 9.29
C ALA A 101 -16.66 -2.96 9.59
N ARG A 102 -16.50 -3.99 8.76
CA ARG A 102 -15.32 -4.84 8.74
C ARG A 102 -14.32 -4.27 7.73
N VAL A 103 -13.06 -4.14 8.14
CA VAL A 103 -12.00 -3.62 7.30
C VAL A 103 -10.90 -4.66 7.13
N HIS A 104 -10.46 -4.85 5.89
CA HIS A 104 -9.29 -5.66 5.57
C HIS A 104 -8.47 -5.01 4.45
N ALA A 105 -7.19 -5.27 4.43
CA ALA A 105 -6.28 -4.76 3.40
C ALA A 105 -6.46 -5.50 2.07
N HIS A 106 -5.99 -4.92 0.97
CA HIS A 106 -5.88 -5.57 -0.34
C HIS A 106 -5.10 -6.90 -0.30
N THR A 107 -4.29 -7.10 0.73
CA THR A 107 -3.56 -8.37 0.99
C THR A 107 -4.40 -9.40 1.75
N GLY A 108 -5.62 -9.07 2.16
CA GLY A 108 -6.49 -9.92 2.98
C GLY A 108 -6.30 -9.81 4.49
N ARG A 109 -5.31 -9.02 4.97
CA ARG A 109 -5.09 -8.83 6.41
C ARG A 109 -6.23 -8.03 7.03
N GLN A 110 -6.79 -8.52 8.12
CA GLN A 110 -7.81 -7.80 8.90
C GLN A 110 -7.17 -6.56 9.55
N ALA A 111 -7.94 -5.47 9.65
CA ALA A 111 -7.52 -4.23 10.25
C ALA A 111 -8.61 -3.62 11.13
N ARG A 112 -8.19 -2.90 12.17
CA ARG A 112 -9.08 -2.17 13.08
C ARG A 112 -8.83 -0.68 12.93
N PRO A 113 -9.80 0.09 12.40
CA PRO A 113 -9.68 1.54 12.28
C PRO A 113 -9.49 2.21 13.65
N ARG A 114 -8.57 3.17 13.71
CA ARG A 114 -8.31 4.04 14.87
C ARG A 114 -8.74 5.46 14.60
N SER A 115 -8.52 5.94 13.38
CA SER A 115 -8.96 7.26 12.93
C SER A 115 -9.23 7.25 11.42
N SER A 116 -10.00 8.24 10.98
CA SER A 116 -10.39 8.40 9.58
C SER A 116 -10.11 9.82 9.10
N TRP A 117 -9.77 9.95 7.81
CA TRP A 117 -9.28 11.18 7.20
C TRP A 117 -9.88 11.36 5.81
N LEU A 118 -10.22 12.63 5.47
CA LEU A 118 -10.64 13.00 4.11
C LEU A 118 -9.63 13.96 3.51
N ASP A 119 -9.23 13.68 2.27
CA ASP A 119 -8.42 14.63 1.51
C ASP A 119 -9.29 15.67 0.78
N GLU A 120 -8.62 16.60 0.11
CA GLU A 120 -9.24 17.67 -0.68
C GLU A 120 -10.05 17.17 -1.89
N SER A 121 -9.86 15.90 -2.29
CA SER A 121 -10.59 15.24 -3.38
C SER A 121 -11.77 14.39 -2.87
N GLY A 122 -11.99 14.35 -1.55
CA GLY A 122 -13.03 13.54 -0.92
C GLY A 122 -12.68 12.05 -0.84
N ARG A 123 -11.41 11.67 -0.99
CA ARG A 123 -10.97 10.29 -0.77
C ARG A 123 -10.84 10.02 0.72
N LEU A 124 -11.35 8.86 1.14
CA LEU A 124 -11.31 8.45 2.55
C LEU A 124 -10.08 7.60 2.83
N PHE A 125 -9.42 7.90 3.93
CA PHE A 125 -8.27 7.16 4.44
C PHE A 125 -8.51 6.72 5.87
N LEU A 126 -7.94 5.58 6.26
CA LEU A 126 -7.99 5.06 7.62
C LEU A 126 -6.57 4.82 8.14
N ASP A 127 -6.32 5.30 9.34
CA ASP A 127 -5.22 4.82 10.17
C ASP A 127 -5.74 3.65 11.00
N THR A 128 -5.01 2.56 11.03
CA THR A 128 -5.42 1.29 11.64
C THR A 128 -4.33 0.71 12.54
N ASP A 129 -4.63 -0.40 13.18
CA ASP A 129 -3.66 -1.16 13.98
C ASP A 129 -2.49 -1.77 13.15
N ILE A 130 -2.63 -1.85 11.82
CA ILE A 130 -1.59 -2.36 10.92
C ILE A 130 -1.03 -1.30 9.96
N GLY A 131 -1.39 -0.03 10.11
CA GLY A 131 -0.87 1.11 9.35
C GLY A 131 -1.93 1.94 8.64
N PHE A 132 -1.46 2.83 7.77
CA PHE A 132 -2.25 3.82 7.07
C PHE A 132 -2.60 3.39 5.64
N GLY A 133 -3.83 3.67 5.19
CA GLY A 133 -4.28 3.28 3.86
C GLY A 133 -5.48 4.07 3.34
N ILE A 134 -5.71 3.93 2.03
CA ILE A 134 -6.87 4.49 1.35
C ILE A 134 -8.03 3.48 1.31
N VAL A 135 -9.25 3.94 1.49
CA VAL A 135 -10.46 3.11 1.26
C VAL A 135 -10.66 2.93 -0.24
N HIS A 136 -10.87 1.68 -0.65
CA HIS A 136 -11.12 1.34 -2.04
C HIS A 136 -12.38 2.05 -2.57
N SER A 137 -12.29 2.65 -3.75
CA SER A 137 -13.38 3.47 -4.33
C SER A 137 -14.71 2.74 -4.51
N LEU A 138 -14.70 1.42 -4.68
CA LEU A 138 -15.93 0.63 -4.77
C LEU A 138 -16.65 0.45 -3.43
N ASP A 139 -15.96 0.63 -2.31
CA ASP A 139 -16.50 0.39 -0.97
C ASP A 139 -16.91 1.70 -0.26
N MET A 140 -16.93 2.81 -0.99
CA MET A 140 -17.29 4.12 -0.43
C MET A 140 -18.72 4.18 0.10
N GLY A 141 -19.64 3.36 -0.41
CA GLY A 141 -21.01 3.22 0.12
C GLY A 141 -21.03 2.65 1.54
N ASP A 142 -20.36 1.52 1.76
CA ASP A 142 -20.27 0.89 3.08
C ASP A 142 -19.44 1.76 4.07
N ALA A 143 -18.44 2.48 3.56
CA ALA A 143 -17.69 3.45 4.34
C ALA A 143 -18.54 4.66 4.76
N ALA A 144 -19.42 5.16 3.88
CA ALA A 144 -20.35 6.24 4.20
C ALA A 144 -21.32 5.84 5.31
N ASP A 145 -21.85 4.61 5.30
CA ASP A 145 -22.67 4.09 6.37
C ASP A 145 -21.96 4.10 7.74
N ALA A 146 -20.65 3.79 7.76
CA ALA A 146 -19.85 3.85 8.97
C ALA A 146 -19.66 5.29 9.48
N VAL A 147 -19.58 6.27 8.58
CA VAL A 147 -19.54 7.69 8.95
C VAL A 147 -20.90 8.17 9.44
N GLU A 148 -21.99 7.85 8.74
CA GLU A 148 -23.34 8.26 9.11
C GLU A 148 -23.80 7.67 10.45
N SER A 149 -23.38 6.44 10.77
CA SER A 149 -23.63 5.81 12.07
C SER A 149 -22.77 6.40 13.21
N GLY A 150 -21.81 7.27 12.89
CA GLY A 150 -20.88 7.83 13.88
C GLY A 150 -19.76 6.89 14.31
N ALA A 151 -19.61 5.72 13.68
CA ALA A 151 -18.51 4.80 13.94
C ALA A 151 -17.16 5.41 13.47
N TRP A 152 -17.19 6.20 12.39
CA TRP A 152 -16.04 6.96 11.89
C TRP A 152 -16.38 8.45 11.85
N ALA A 153 -15.41 9.28 12.25
CA ALA A 153 -15.51 10.75 12.22
C ALA A 153 -14.32 11.31 11.42
N PRO A 154 -14.41 11.35 10.09
CA PRO A 154 -13.29 11.75 9.24
C PRO A 154 -12.87 13.19 9.49
N GLN A 155 -11.57 13.41 9.68
CA GLN A 155 -10.97 14.73 9.81
C GLN A 155 -10.34 15.14 8.47
N PRO A 156 -10.36 16.43 8.10
CA PRO A 156 -9.71 16.90 6.90
C PRO A 156 -8.18 16.85 7.03
N LEU A 157 -7.50 16.35 6.02
CA LEU A 157 -6.04 16.39 5.94
C LEU A 157 -5.63 16.41 4.47
N ALA A 158 -4.83 17.40 4.06
CA ALA A 158 -4.33 17.48 2.69
C ALA A 158 -3.51 16.23 2.33
N PHE A 159 -3.73 15.69 1.13
CA PHE A 159 -3.10 14.46 0.67
C PHE A 159 -1.57 14.50 0.76
N GLU A 160 -0.97 15.62 0.39
CA GLU A 160 0.48 15.80 0.44
C GLU A 160 1.08 15.81 1.86
N GLN A 161 0.26 15.99 2.90
CA GLN A 161 0.69 15.92 4.30
C GLN A 161 0.66 14.50 4.86
N MET A 162 -0.10 13.59 4.25
CA MET A 162 -0.30 12.23 4.75
C MET A 162 1.00 11.43 4.87
N PRO A 163 1.92 11.43 3.88
CA PRO A 163 3.17 10.70 3.99
C PRO A 163 4.00 11.07 5.23
N ALA A 164 4.18 12.37 5.47
CA ALA A 164 4.94 12.85 6.62
C ALA A 164 4.23 12.54 7.95
N ARG A 165 2.89 12.67 7.99
CA ARG A 165 2.10 12.44 9.21
C ARG A 165 2.08 10.96 9.60
N PHE A 166 2.00 10.05 8.64
CA PHE A 166 1.87 8.60 8.88
C PHE A 166 3.13 7.80 8.59
N GLY A 167 4.25 8.48 8.32
CA GLY A 167 5.57 7.88 8.24
C GLY A 167 5.75 6.92 7.06
N PHE A 168 5.29 7.29 5.85
CA PHE A 168 5.53 6.48 4.66
C PHE A 168 6.05 7.31 3.47
N GLN A 169 6.69 6.63 2.52
CA GLN A 169 7.20 7.23 1.28
C GLN A 169 6.39 6.76 0.07
N ARG A 170 5.88 7.69 -0.74
CA ARG A 170 5.15 7.35 -1.98
C ARG A 170 6.05 6.95 -3.13
N ALA A 171 7.21 7.50 -3.22
CA ALA A 171 8.17 7.24 -4.30
C ALA A 171 9.59 7.07 -3.73
N PRO A 172 9.87 5.94 -3.06
CA PRO A 172 11.16 5.70 -2.47
C PRO A 172 12.27 5.66 -3.53
N ARG A 173 13.46 6.19 -3.19
CA ARG A 173 14.63 6.26 -4.07
C ARG A 173 15.87 5.76 -3.33
N PRO A 174 16.92 5.30 -4.05
CA PRO A 174 18.20 4.98 -3.43
C PRO A 174 18.75 6.18 -2.64
N GLN A 175 19.33 5.92 -1.49
CA GLN A 175 20.04 6.97 -0.74
C GLN A 175 21.25 7.43 -1.54
N GLY A 176 21.35 8.73 -1.81
CA GLY A 176 22.51 9.32 -2.53
C GLY A 176 22.39 9.35 -4.05
N ALA A 177 21.16 9.17 -4.61
CA ALA A 177 20.89 9.40 -6.03
C ALA A 177 20.42 10.83 -6.29
#